data_ccd85557ae36a34aaa44a8a291fbd895
#
_entry.id   ccd85557ae36a34aaa44a8a291fbd895
#
_cell.length_a   1.000
_cell.length_b   1.000
_cell.length_c   1.000
_cell.angle_alpha   90.00
_cell.angle_beta   90.00
_cell.angle_gamma   90.00
#
_symmetry.space_group_name_H-M   'P 1'
#
loop_
_entity.id
_entity.type
_entity.pdbx_description
1 polymer ?
#
loop_
_entity_poly.entity_id
_entity_poly.type
_entity_poly.pdbx_seq_one_letter_code
_entity_poly.pdbx_strand_id
1 'polypeptide(L)'
;MISLQEFLDVNPTSFHVVNTTSLELEKAGFASKSYVNADSSHFAQDQGVVHRGGALIAWNWPVNNPASDGVLIFGAHTDSPGLHLKPNCSSTTLGWAQLNVEIYGGVLLNSWLDRDIGVAGRVHLADGTNKLVRVNEPIARIAQLAIHLDREISEKGLLLHRQHHMKPIWGTNSSLSFTQWLCEKIDISPQSLSGFDLQLFDTQKSALLGSSGEFLVSGRLD
;
A
#
# COMPACT_ATOMS: atom_id res chain seq x y z
N MET A 1 -14.07 -10.91 12.80
CA MET A 1 -13.07 -9.81 12.88
C MET A 1 -11.68 -10.40 12.75
N ILE A 2 -10.86 -9.92 11.83
CA ILE A 2 -9.46 -10.34 11.68
C ILE A 2 -8.61 -9.79 12.83
N SER A 3 -7.48 -10.43 13.14
CA SER A 3 -6.51 -9.94 14.13
C SER A 3 -5.78 -8.70 13.60
N LEU A 4 -5.21 -7.87 14.50
CA LEU A 4 -4.39 -6.73 14.09
C LEU A 4 -3.20 -7.17 13.21
N GLN A 5 -2.54 -8.26 13.58
CA GLN A 5 -1.43 -8.82 12.80
C GLN A 5 -1.86 -9.19 11.37
N GLU A 6 -2.97 -9.90 11.24
CA GLU A 6 -3.53 -10.25 9.93
C GLU A 6 -3.95 -9.00 9.15
N PHE A 7 -4.57 -8.02 9.84
CA PHE A 7 -4.95 -6.75 9.21
C PHE A 7 -3.74 -6.01 8.61
N LEU A 8 -2.63 -5.94 9.34
CA LEU A 8 -1.39 -5.33 8.85
C LEU A 8 -0.82 -6.10 7.65
N ASP A 9 -0.88 -7.42 7.68
CA ASP A 9 -0.30 -8.26 6.64
C ASP A 9 -1.09 -8.22 5.34
N VAL A 10 -2.43 -8.15 5.39
CA VAL A 10 -3.26 -8.19 4.18
C VAL A 10 -3.44 -6.82 3.52
N ASN A 11 -3.06 -5.73 4.18
CA ASN A 11 -3.36 -4.36 3.76
C ASN A 11 -2.10 -3.54 3.40
N PRO A 12 -1.40 -3.86 2.30
CA PRO A 12 -0.19 -3.13 1.91
C PRO A 12 -0.44 -1.71 1.41
N THR A 13 -1.68 -1.33 1.07
CA THR A 13 -2.03 0.00 0.56
C THR A 13 -3.35 0.49 1.12
N SER A 14 -3.62 1.79 1.04
CA SER A 14 -4.91 2.39 1.43
C SER A 14 -6.11 1.73 0.73
N PHE A 15 -5.95 1.30 -0.53
CA PHE A 15 -7.01 0.62 -1.26
C PHE A 15 -7.36 -0.74 -0.65
N HIS A 16 -6.35 -1.47 -0.18
CA HIS A 16 -6.53 -2.75 0.52
C HIS A 16 -7.15 -2.52 1.91
N VAL A 17 -6.67 -1.50 2.65
CA VAL A 17 -7.25 -1.11 3.94
C VAL A 17 -8.75 -0.85 3.81
N VAL A 18 -9.14 -0.01 2.86
CA VAL A 18 -10.55 0.33 2.62
C VAL A 18 -11.37 -0.90 2.24
N ASN A 19 -10.85 -1.74 1.34
CA ASN A 19 -11.53 -2.96 0.92
C ASN A 19 -11.73 -3.92 2.11
N THR A 20 -10.68 -4.21 2.86
CA THR A 20 -10.76 -5.11 4.02
C THR A 20 -11.68 -4.57 5.10
N THR A 21 -11.57 -3.27 5.42
CA THR A 21 -12.42 -2.61 6.43
C THR A 21 -13.89 -2.63 6.01
N SER A 22 -14.20 -2.35 4.74
CA SER A 22 -15.57 -2.41 4.23
C SER A 22 -16.14 -3.82 4.37
N LEU A 23 -15.38 -4.86 4.00
CA LEU A 23 -15.81 -6.25 4.14
C LEU A 23 -16.02 -6.67 5.60
N GLU A 24 -15.16 -6.23 6.53
CA GLU A 24 -15.35 -6.53 7.96
C GLU A 24 -16.56 -5.81 8.55
N LEU A 25 -16.83 -4.58 8.11
CA LEU A 25 -18.03 -3.84 8.51
C LEU A 25 -19.30 -4.46 7.93
N GLU A 26 -19.28 -4.92 6.67
CA GLU A 26 -20.40 -5.68 6.08
C GLU A 26 -20.72 -6.95 6.88
N LYS A 27 -19.70 -7.72 7.26
CA LYS A 27 -19.86 -8.90 8.15
C LYS A 27 -20.44 -8.53 9.52
N ALA A 28 -20.21 -7.30 9.97
CA ALA A 28 -20.77 -6.75 11.21
C ALA A 28 -22.19 -6.14 11.04
N GLY A 29 -22.77 -6.23 9.84
CA GLY A 29 -24.12 -5.78 9.55
C GLY A 29 -24.24 -4.36 9.00
N PHE A 30 -23.13 -3.69 8.70
CA PHE A 30 -23.16 -2.37 8.09
C PHE A 30 -23.57 -2.46 6.61
N ALA A 31 -24.52 -1.61 6.19
CA ALA A 31 -24.85 -1.47 4.78
C ALA A 31 -23.68 -0.82 4.03
N SER A 32 -23.11 -1.49 3.02
CA SER A 32 -21.92 -1.01 2.29
C SER A 32 -22.27 -0.60 0.87
N LYS A 33 -21.77 0.57 0.45
CA LYS A 33 -21.85 1.05 -0.94
C LYS A 33 -20.60 1.83 -1.34
N SER A 34 -20.26 1.74 -2.63
CA SER A 34 -19.36 2.74 -3.24
C SER A 34 -20.03 4.11 -3.19
N TYR A 35 -19.26 5.16 -2.91
CA TYR A 35 -19.74 6.55 -2.86
C TYR A 35 -20.50 6.95 -4.12
N VAL A 36 -20.09 6.46 -5.30
CA VAL A 36 -20.76 6.76 -6.58
C VAL A 36 -22.17 6.17 -6.65
N ASN A 37 -22.42 5.07 -5.93
CA ASN A 37 -23.71 4.36 -5.91
C ASN A 37 -24.54 4.65 -4.66
N ALA A 38 -24.02 5.45 -3.72
CA ALA A 38 -24.73 5.81 -2.50
C ALA A 38 -25.74 6.94 -2.79
N ASP A 39 -26.94 6.77 -2.31
CA ASP A 39 -28.05 7.73 -2.40
C ASP A 39 -28.56 8.10 -1.00
N SER A 40 -29.57 8.96 -0.93
CA SER A 40 -30.17 9.40 0.34
C SER A 40 -30.69 8.24 1.18
N SER A 41 -31.19 7.16 0.55
CA SER A 41 -31.69 5.98 1.28
C SER A 41 -30.56 5.21 1.97
N HIS A 42 -29.37 5.20 1.38
CA HIS A 42 -28.20 4.58 2.00
C HIS A 42 -27.76 5.36 3.24
N PHE A 43 -27.70 6.68 3.17
CA PHE A 43 -27.33 7.52 4.31
C PHE A 43 -28.40 7.57 5.41
N ALA A 44 -29.63 7.15 5.12
CA ALA A 44 -30.68 7.01 6.10
C ALA A 44 -30.66 5.69 6.89
N GLN A 45 -29.74 4.78 6.59
CA GLN A 45 -29.58 3.53 7.35
C GLN A 45 -29.02 3.83 8.75
N ASP A 46 -29.43 3.05 9.76
CA ASP A 46 -28.94 3.17 11.14
C ASP A 46 -27.42 2.92 11.20
N GLN A 47 -26.91 2.01 10.40
CA GLN A 47 -25.49 1.73 10.25
C GLN A 47 -25.14 1.53 8.77
N GLY A 48 -24.06 2.16 8.37
CA GLY A 48 -23.61 2.06 6.99
C GLY A 48 -22.14 2.41 6.83
N VAL A 49 -21.62 2.05 5.67
CA VAL A 49 -20.28 2.43 5.22
C VAL A 49 -20.34 2.87 3.76
N VAL A 50 -19.68 3.96 3.47
CA VAL A 50 -19.47 4.43 2.10
C VAL A 50 -17.96 4.54 1.86
N HIS A 51 -17.51 4.11 0.70
CA HIS A 51 -16.10 4.12 0.36
C HIS A 51 -15.82 4.65 -1.04
N ARG A 52 -14.65 5.27 -1.23
CA ARG A 52 -14.17 5.74 -2.53
C ARG A 52 -12.65 5.68 -2.57
N GLY A 53 -12.09 4.82 -3.42
CA GLY A 53 -10.65 4.67 -3.56
C GLY A 53 -9.99 4.23 -2.25
N GLY A 54 -9.10 5.07 -1.72
CA GLY A 54 -8.39 4.85 -0.45
C GLY A 54 -9.07 5.49 0.77
N ALA A 55 -10.33 5.90 0.70
CA ALA A 55 -11.05 6.53 1.79
C ALA A 55 -12.39 5.84 2.08
N LEU A 56 -12.79 5.83 3.34
CA LEU A 56 -14.11 5.36 3.77
C LEU A 56 -14.67 6.23 4.90
N ILE A 57 -15.99 6.24 5.01
CA ILE A 57 -16.73 6.78 6.14
C ILE A 57 -17.72 5.71 6.58
N ALA A 58 -17.72 5.38 7.86
CA ALA A 58 -18.70 4.48 8.45
C ALA A 58 -19.45 5.22 9.57
N TRP A 59 -20.71 4.87 9.77
CA TRP A 59 -21.55 5.44 10.81
C TRP A 59 -22.40 4.36 11.47
N ASN A 60 -22.73 4.61 12.73
CA ASN A 60 -23.69 3.86 13.49
C ASN A 60 -24.51 4.86 14.33
N TRP A 61 -25.76 5.05 13.96
CA TRP A 61 -26.65 5.97 14.66
C TRP A 61 -27.25 5.30 15.88
N PRO A 62 -27.30 5.99 17.03
CA PRO A 62 -27.98 5.46 18.20
C PRO A 62 -29.49 5.33 17.93
N VAL A 63 -30.14 4.38 18.58
CA VAL A 63 -31.57 4.12 18.48
C VAL A 63 -32.43 5.34 18.91
N ASN A 64 -31.86 6.22 19.71
CA ASN A 64 -32.44 7.48 20.15
C ASN A 64 -31.92 8.67 19.30
N ASN A 65 -32.64 9.78 19.35
CA ASN A 65 -32.41 10.93 18.47
C ASN A 65 -30.96 11.46 18.50
N PRO A 66 -30.17 11.36 17.39
CA PRO A 66 -28.81 11.86 17.35
C PRO A 66 -28.68 13.37 17.65
N ALA A 67 -29.73 14.14 17.42
CA ALA A 67 -29.73 15.57 17.67
C ALA A 67 -29.69 15.93 19.17
N SER A 68 -30.15 15.01 20.04
CA SER A 68 -30.10 15.20 21.51
C SER A 68 -28.85 14.58 22.13
N ASP A 69 -28.35 13.49 21.56
CA ASP A 69 -27.32 12.65 22.19
C ASP A 69 -25.91 13.01 21.73
N GLY A 70 -25.80 13.85 20.68
CA GLY A 70 -24.54 14.24 20.06
C GLY A 70 -23.96 13.16 19.16
N VAL A 71 -22.83 13.48 18.52
CA VAL A 71 -22.11 12.59 17.61
C VAL A 71 -20.67 12.42 18.07
N LEU A 72 -20.23 11.17 18.22
CA LEU A 72 -18.83 10.83 18.48
C LEU A 72 -18.15 10.55 17.15
N ILE A 73 -17.08 11.29 16.84
CA ILE A 73 -16.33 11.18 15.57
C ILE A 73 -14.93 10.65 15.87
N PHE A 74 -14.57 9.54 15.20
CA PHE A 74 -13.23 9.00 15.16
C PHE A 74 -12.63 9.27 13.78
N GLY A 75 -11.46 9.88 13.73
CA GLY A 75 -10.71 10.12 12.50
C GLY A 75 -9.38 9.38 12.51
N ALA A 76 -9.03 8.77 11.39
CA ALA A 76 -7.74 8.13 11.15
C ALA A 76 -7.40 8.23 9.66
N HIS A 77 -6.16 7.93 9.30
CA HIS A 77 -5.76 7.79 7.90
C HIS A 77 -5.67 6.31 7.50
N THR A 78 -5.64 6.03 6.20
CA THR A 78 -5.56 4.68 5.61
C THR A 78 -4.27 4.44 4.85
N ASP A 79 -3.53 5.48 4.56
CA ASP A 79 -2.26 5.46 3.85
C ASP A 79 -1.09 5.34 4.82
N SER A 80 0.07 4.95 4.30
CA SER A 80 1.33 4.89 5.04
C SER A 80 2.44 5.49 4.19
N PRO A 81 3.46 6.13 4.78
CA PRO A 81 4.64 6.59 4.06
C PRO A 81 5.30 5.43 3.30
N GLY A 82 5.74 5.70 2.07
CA GLY A 82 6.29 4.63 1.24
C GLY A 82 6.84 5.09 -0.10
N LEU A 83 7.03 4.13 -0.99
CA LEU A 83 7.58 4.33 -2.33
C LEU A 83 6.49 4.05 -3.37
N HIS A 84 5.99 5.09 -4.03
CA HIS A 84 5.00 4.97 -5.08
C HIS A 84 5.67 4.84 -6.45
N LEU A 85 5.20 3.92 -7.29
CA LEU A 85 5.70 3.78 -8.65
C LEU A 85 5.25 4.98 -9.50
N LYS A 86 6.21 5.59 -10.20
CA LYS A 86 5.91 6.64 -11.18
C LYS A 86 5.22 6.05 -12.42
N PRO A 87 4.42 6.80 -13.16
CA PRO A 87 3.84 6.32 -14.43
C PRO A 87 4.89 5.78 -15.39
N ASN A 88 6.02 6.47 -15.54
CA ASN A 88 7.22 5.93 -16.21
C ASN A 88 8.09 5.21 -15.17
N CYS A 89 7.67 3.99 -14.79
CA CYS A 89 8.24 3.25 -13.67
C CYS A 89 9.52 2.49 -13.99
N SER A 90 9.95 2.38 -15.26
CA SER A 90 11.12 1.58 -15.65
C SER A 90 12.27 2.46 -16.10
N SER A 91 13.48 2.13 -15.66
CA SER A 91 14.73 2.71 -16.16
C SER A 91 15.84 1.65 -16.12
N THR A 92 16.89 1.88 -16.91
CA THR A 92 18.09 1.01 -16.92
C THR A 92 19.33 1.87 -16.72
N THR A 93 20.17 1.47 -15.79
CA THR A 93 21.45 2.15 -15.52
C THR A 93 22.53 1.09 -15.37
N LEU A 94 23.59 1.17 -16.17
CA LEU A 94 24.73 0.24 -16.14
C LEU A 94 24.33 -1.24 -16.20
N GLY A 95 23.30 -1.56 -16.98
CA GLY A 95 22.78 -2.93 -17.11
C GLY A 95 21.84 -3.38 -15.98
N TRP A 96 21.57 -2.54 -14.99
CA TRP A 96 20.58 -2.80 -13.95
C TRP A 96 19.22 -2.23 -14.32
N ALA A 97 18.21 -3.07 -14.36
CA ALA A 97 16.83 -2.63 -14.48
C ALA A 97 16.35 -2.10 -13.13
N GLN A 98 15.86 -0.86 -13.12
CA GLN A 98 15.47 -0.13 -11.91
C GLN A 98 14.03 0.34 -12.00
N LEU A 99 13.37 0.44 -10.85
CA LEU A 99 12.06 1.06 -10.72
C LEU A 99 12.20 2.53 -10.34
N ASN A 100 11.47 3.39 -11.07
CA ASN A 100 11.37 4.80 -10.73
C ASN A 100 10.24 5.00 -9.72
N VAL A 101 10.59 5.53 -8.57
CA VAL A 101 9.66 5.75 -7.46
C VAL A 101 9.58 7.22 -7.07
N GLU A 102 8.43 7.60 -6.51
CA GLU A 102 8.24 8.83 -5.75
C GLU A 102 8.13 8.47 -4.26
N ILE A 103 8.85 9.21 -3.43
CA ILE A 103 8.80 9.03 -1.98
C ILE A 103 7.61 9.79 -1.44
N TYR A 104 6.66 9.08 -0.89
CA TYR A 104 5.44 9.61 -0.30
C TYR A 104 5.56 9.70 1.22
N GLY A 105 5.26 10.87 1.77
CA GLY A 105 5.23 11.09 3.21
C GLY A 105 6.61 11.19 3.89
N GLY A 106 6.62 10.98 5.19
CA GLY A 106 7.80 11.04 6.07
C GLY A 106 8.58 9.73 6.15
N VAL A 107 9.03 9.21 5.02
CA VAL A 107 9.74 7.92 4.95
C VAL A 107 11.12 8.00 5.60
N LEU A 108 11.41 7.06 6.49
CA LEU A 108 12.77 6.77 6.96
C LEU A 108 13.51 5.98 5.88
N LEU A 109 14.30 6.67 5.05
CA LEU A 109 14.91 6.08 3.84
C LEU A 109 15.79 4.87 4.15
N ASN A 110 16.54 4.92 5.23
CA ASN A 110 17.43 3.84 5.67
C ASN A 110 16.69 2.54 6.00
N SER A 111 15.43 2.60 6.43
CA SER A 111 14.65 1.42 6.77
C SER A 111 14.19 0.62 5.53
N TRP A 112 14.34 1.16 4.33
CA TRP A 112 14.00 0.52 3.06
C TRP A 112 15.18 -0.20 2.41
N LEU A 113 16.41 0.05 2.90
CA LEU A 113 17.60 -0.62 2.36
C LEU A 113 17.57 -2.10 2.71
N ASP A 114 18.01 -2.92 1.76
CA ASP A 114 18.14 -4.37 1.86
C ASP A 114 16.86 -5.12 2.25
N ARG A 115 15.70 -4.49 2.04
CA ARG A 115 14.40 -5.13 2.21
C ARG A 115 13.96 -5.86 0.96
N ASP A 116 13.26 -6.96 1.16
CA ASP A 116 12.58 -7.69 0.10
C ASP A 116 11.26 -6.98 -0.23
N ILE A 117 11.20 -6.43 -1.43
CA ILE A 117 10.16 -5.49 -1.82
C ILE A 117 9.19 -6.15 -2.80
N GLY A 118 7.91 -6.14 -2.47
CA GLY A 118 6.78 -6.47 -3.32
C GLY A 118 6.09 -5.22 -3.87
N VAL A 119 5.04 -5.42 -4.66
CA VAL A 119 4.22 -4.33 -5.22
C VAL A 119 2.75 -4.58 -5.00
N ALA A 120 2.02 -3.53 -4.64
CA ALA A 120 0.57 -3.58 -4.45
C ALA A 120 -0.09 -2.24 -4.78
N GLY A 121 -1.41 -2.28 -4.97
CA GLY A 121 -2.21 -1.09 -5.26
C GLY A 121 -3.42 -1.44 -6.10
N ARG A 122 -3.72 -0.59 -7.06
CA ARG A 122 -4.77 -0.86 -8.05
C ARG A 122 -4.28 -0.56 -9.46
N VAL A 123 -4.86 -1.26 -10.41
CA VAL A 123 -4.73 -0.97 -11.84
C VAL A 123 -6.06 -0.47 -12.38
N HIS A 124 -5.99 0.46 -13.32
CA HIS A 124 -7.12 1.02 -14.04
C HIS A 124 -7.21 0.33 -15.40
N LEU A 125 -8.38 -0.18 -15.73
CA LEU A 125 -8.62 -0.88 -16.98
C LEU A 125 -9.29 0.04 -18.02
N ALA A 126 -9.13 -0.29 -19.29
CA ALA A 126 -9.66 0.49 -20.40
C ALA A 126 -11.20 0.56 -20.44
N ASP A 127 -11.88 -0.40 -19.78
CA ASP A 127 -13.33 -0.41 -19.60
C ASP A 127 -13.82 0.52 -18.46
N GLY A 128 -12.90 1.23 -17.80
CA GLY A 128 -13.19 2.12 -16.67
C GLY A 128 -13.24 1.41 -15.31
N THR A 129 -13.07 0.11 -15.25
CA THR A 129 -13.02 -0.64 -13.98
C THR A 129 -11.64 -0.58 -13.34
N ASN A 130 -11.59 -0.92 -12.05
CA ASN A 130 -10.35 -1.00 -11.27
C ASN A 130 -10.18 -2.41 -10.71
N LYS A 131 -8.94 -2.89 -10.68
CA LYS A 131 -8.59 -4.16 -10.05
C LYS A 131 -7.55 -3.93 -8.96
N LEU A 132 -7.81 -4.40 -7.74
CA LEU A 132 -6.79 -4.45 -6.68
C LEU A 132 -5.75 -5.51 -7.06
N VAL A 133 -4.49 -5.17 -6.86
CA VAL A 133 -3.36 -6.03 -7.19
C VAL A 133 -2.38 -6.08 -6.03
N ARG A 134 -1.82 -7.28 -5.83
CA ARG A 134 -0.80 -7.51 -4.82
C ARG A 134 0.12 -8.64 -5.27
N VAL A 135 1.41 -8.36 -5.33
CA VAL A 135 2.47 -9.33 -5.60
C VAL A 135 3.37 -9.39 -4.37
N ASN A 136 3.27 -10.49 -3.62
CA ASN A 136 3.98 -10.69 -2.35
C ASN A 136 5.39 -11.24 -2.53
N GLU A 137 5.76 -11.65 -3.73
CA GLU A 137 7.12 -12.13 -3.98
C GLU A 137 8.11 -10.95 -3.89
N PRO A 138 9.34 -11.20 -3.46
CA PRO A 138 10.41 -10.20 -3.47
C PRO A 138 10.84 -9.93 -4.92
N ILE A 139 10.29 -8.89 -5.51
CA ILE A 139 10.54 -8.53 -6.92
C ILE A 139 11.62 -7.47 -7.08
N ALA A 140 11.93 -6.74 -6.03
CA ALA A 140 12.89 -5.65 -6.08
C ALA A 140 13.61 -5.46 -4.74
N ARG A 141 14.73 -4.73 -4.77
CA ARG A 141 15.51 -4.38 -3.59
C ARG A 141 16.24 -3.05 -3.80
N ILE A 142 16.31 -2.22 -2.77
CA ILE A 142 17.22 -1.07 -2.71
C ILE A 142 18.46 -1.56 -1.99
N ALA A 143 19.51 -1.85 -2.75
CA ALA A 143 20.75 -2.40 -2.19
C ALA A 143 21.54 -1.32 -1.45
N GLN A 144 21.99 -1.63 -0.23
CA GLN A 144 23.01 -0.84 0.46
C GLN A 144 24.39 -1.22 -0.04
N LEU A 145 25.29 -0.23 -0.16
CA LEU A 145 26.67 -0.49 -0.53
C LEU A 145 27.40 -1.28 0.57
N ALA A 146 28.25 -2.20 0.15
CA ALA A 146 29.19 -2.84 1.06
C ALA A 146 30.14 -1.80 1.66
N ILE A 147 30.59 -2.01 2.90
CA ILE A 147 31.48 -1.10 3.63
C ILE A 147 32.77 -0.76 2.83
N HIS A 148 33.23 -1.67 1.99
CA HIS A 148 34.41 -1.44 1.14
C HIS A 148 34.20 -0.40 0.04
N LEU A 149 32.94 -0.14 -0.32
CA LEU A 149 32.55 0.85 -1.31
C LEU A 149 32.07 2.17 -0.68
N ASP A 150 31.80 2.16 0.63
CA ASP A 150 31.38 3.33 1.41
C ASP A 150 32.04 3.30 2.81
N ARG A 151 33.35 3.54 2.83
CA ARG A 151 34.16 3.41 4.05
C ARG A 151 33.89 4.48 5.11
N GLU A 152 33.34 5.61 4.70
CA GLU A 152 33.10 6.75 5.58
C GLU A 152 31.74 6.65 6.32
N ILE A 153 30.93 5.65 6.01
CA ILE A 153 29.59 5.50 6.60
C ILE A 153 29.62 5.39 8.12
N SER A 154 30.66 4.76 8.69
CA SER A 154 30.80 4.61 10.15
C SER A 154 31.14 5.92 10.87
N GLU A 155 31.75 6.88 10.18
CA GLU A 155 32.15 8.17 10.74
C GLU A 155 31.14 9.28 10.41
N LYS A 156 30.65 9.32 9.17
CA LYS A 156 29.77 10.38 8.65
C LYS A 156 28.28 10.04 8.72
N GLY A 157 27.96 8.77 8.98
CA GLY A 157 26.61 8.26 8.91
C GLY A 157 26.14 8.01 7.47
N LEU A 158 24.96 7.39 7.34
CA LEU A 158 24.33 7.06 6.06
C LEU A 158 23.62 8.29 5.49
N LEU A 159 24.13 8.84 4.40
CA LEU A 159 23.51 9.97 3.70
C LEU A 159 22.81 9.50 2.42
N LEU A 160 21.48 9.45 2.41
CA LEU A 160 20.68 8.98 1.29
C LEU A 160 20.06 10.15 0.51
N HIS A 161 20.25 10.12 -0.81
CA HIS A 161 19.59 11.03 -1.73
C HIS A 161 18.27 10.42 -2.22
N ARG A 162 17.14 11.11 -1.99
CA ARG A 162 15.78 10.61 -2.27
C ARG A 162 15.55 10.14 -3.71
N GLN A 163 16.16 10.79 -4.70
CA GLN A 163 15.94 10.47 -6.11
C GLN A 163 16.97 9.49 -6.69
N HIS A 164 18.21 9.51 -6.19
CA HIS A 164 19.30 8.73 -6.78
C HIS A 164 19.51 7.40 -6.07
N HIS A 165 19.45 7.39 -4.72
CA HIS A 165 19.76 6.20 -3.94
C HIS A 165 18.53 5.29 -3.70
N MET A 166 17.31 5.83 -3.89
CA MET A 166 16.07 5.11 -3.58
C MET A 166 15.42 4.46 -4.81
N LYS A 167 16.21 4.07 -5.81
CA LYS A 167 15.74 3.33 -6.99
C LYS A 167 15.90 1.83 -6.78
N PRO A 168 14.82 1.08 -6.57
CA PRO A 168 14.93 -0.37 -6.41
C PRO A 168 15.43 -1.04 -7.70
N ILE A 169 16.36 -1.96 -7.53
CA ILE A 169 16.79 -2.87 -8.59
C ILE A 169 15.80 -4.03 -8.64
N TRP A 170 15.29 -4.36 -9.84
CA TRP A 170 14.34 -5.46 -10.03
C TRP A 170 14.77 -6.46 -11.10
N GLY A 171 15.91 -6.25 -11.76
CA GLY A 171 16.45 -7.17 -12.75
C GLY A 171 17.74 -6.66 -13.39
N THR A 172 18.23 -7.44 -14.35
CA THR A 172 19.36 -7.09 -15.19
C THR A 172 18.97 -7.19 -16.65
N ASN A 173 19.27 -6.15 -17.46
CA ASN A 173 19.07 -6.12 -18.92
C ASN A 173 17.74 -6.75 -19.38
N SER A 174 16.67 -6.56 -18.64
CA SER A 174 15.36 -7.10 -18.99
C SER A 174 14.87 -6.46 -20.28
N SER A 175 14.53 -7.27 -21.27
CA SER A 175 13.79 -6.84 -22.46
C SER A 175 12.31 -6.56 -22.14
N LEU A 176 11.83 -7.03 -21.00
CA LEU A 176 10.45 -6.88 -20.56
C LEU A 176 10.32 -5.60 -19.73
N SER A 177 9.38 -4.74 -20.06
CA SER A 177 9.05 -3.59 -19.22
C SER A 177 8.31 -4.05 -17.96
N PHE A 178 8.42 -3.28 -16.87
CA PHE A 178 7.72 -3.60 -15.63
C PHE A 178 6.20 -3.70 -15.84
N THR A 179 5.61 -2.87 -16.68
CA THR A 179 4.18 -2.89 -16.97
C THR A 179 3.77 -4.16 -17.72
N GLN A 180 4.58 -4.64 -18.66
CA GLN A 180 4.33 -5.93 -19.35
C GLN A 180 4.40 -7.09 -18.35
N TRP A 181 5.47 -7.14 -17.55
CA TRP A 181 5.62 -8.14 -16.49
C TRP A 181 4.43 -8.11 -15.51
N LEU A 182 3.99 -6.92 -15.09
CA LEU A 182 2.84 -6.78 -14.20
C LEU A 182 1.56 -7.34 -14.84
N CYS A 183 1.30 -7.01 -16.11
CA CYS A 183 0.14 -7.51 -16.83
C CYS A 183 0.11 -9.05 -16.90
N GLU A 184 1.25 -9.67 -17.21
CA GLU A 184 1.40 -11.12 -17.19
C GLU A 184 1.14 -11.70 -15.78
N LYS A 185 1.68 -11.05 -14.74
CA LYS A 185 1.57 -11.51 -13.35
C LYS A 185 0.14 -11.46 -12.80
N ILE A 186 -0.66 -10.49 -13.24
CA ILE A 186 -2.04 -10.31 -12.78
C ILE A 186 -3.09 -10.80 -13.79
N ASP A 187 -2.64 -11.46 -14.85
CA ASP A 187 -3.47 -12.04 -15.91
C ASP A 187 -4.41 -11.03 -16.56
N ILE A 188 -3.82 -9.97 -17.14
CA ILE A 188 -4.54 -9.00 -17.97
C ILE A 188 -3.77 -8.74 -19.27
N SER A 189 -4.50 -8.38 -20.31
CA SER A 189 -3.88 -7.91 -21.57
C SER A 189 -3.21 -6.53 -21.34
N PRO A 190 -1.99 -6.30 -21.85
CA PRO A 190 -1.36 -4.99 -21.80
C PRO A 190 -2.21 -3.88 -22.43
N GLN A 191 -3.02 -4.18 -23.43
CA GLN A 191 -3.94 -3.23 -24.07
C GLN A 191 -5.11 -2.85 -23.15
N SER A 192 -5.42 -3.68 -22.16
CA SER A 192 -6.46 -3.41 -21.18
C SER A 192 -5.96 -2.50 -20.03
N LEU A 193 -4.66 -2.33 -19.87
CA LEU A 193 -4.10 -1.48 -18.81
C LEU A 193 -4.13 -0.02 -19.25
N SER A 194 -4.94 0.80 -18.58
CA SER A 194 -5.05 2.24 -18.81
C SER A 194 -4.13 3.05 -17.89
N GLY A 195 -3.83 2.53 -16.70
CA GLY A 195 -2.98 3.18 -15.72
C GLY A 195 -2.91 2.39 -14.41
N PHE A 196 -2.20 2.93 -13.43
CA PHE A 196 -2.09 2.29 -12.12
C PHE A 196 -1.80 3.32 -11.01
N ASP A 197 -2.20 2.95 -9.80
CA ASP A 197 -1.75 3.52 -8.53
C ASP A 197 -1.09 2.41 -7.73
N LEU A 198 0.22 2.26 -7.87
CA LEU A 198 0.99 1.18 -7.25
C LEU A 198 2.03 1.74 -6.29
N GLN A 199 2.21 1.04 -5.19
CA GLN A 199 3.29 1.29 -4.24
C GLN A 199 4.05 0.02 -3.93
N LEU A 200 5.29 0.22 -3.55
CA LEU A 200 6.17 -0.84 -3.07
C LEU A 200 5.91 -1.07 -1.57
N PHE A 201 6.08 -2.29 -1.13
CA PHE A 201 5.95 -2.64 0.29
C PHE A 201 6.95 -3.73 0.68
N ASP A 202 7.31 -3.74 1.96
CA ASP A 202 8.11 -4.80 2.56
C ASP A 202 7.30 -6.11 2.59
N THR A 203 7.82 -7.16 1.98
CA THR A 203 7.15 -8.47 1.93
C THR A 203 7.23 -9.24 3.25
N GLN A 204 8.07 -8.79 4.19
CA GLN A 204 8.15 -9.36 5.52
C GLN A 204 6.80 -9.22 6.23
N LYS A 205 6.29 -10.32 6.73
CA LYS A 205 5.08 -10.34 7.53
C LYS A 205 5.31 -9.70 8.89
N SER A 206 4.24 -9.20 9.48
CA SER A 206 4.22 -8.80 10.89
C SER A 206 4.54 -9.98 11.79
N ALA A 207 5.18 -9.71 12.93
CA ALA A 207 5.59 -10.74 13.88
C ALA A 207 5.45 -10.25 15.32
N LEU A 208 5.32 -11.18 16.24
CA LEU A 208 5.47 -10.90 17.66
C LEU A 208 6.96 -10.97 18.02
N LEU A 209 7.44 -9.99 18.76
CA LEU A 209 8.81 -9.85 19.21
C LEU A 209 8.84 -9.78 20.75
N GLY A 210 9.92 -10.25 21.32
CA GLY A 210 10.14 -10.29 22.78
C GLY A 210 10.12 -11.70 23.33
N SER A 211 10.54 -11.86 24.58
CA SER A 211 10.62 -13.17 25.25
C SER A 211 9.28 -13.85 25.43
N SER A 212 8.20 -13.08 25.48
CA SER A 212 6.81 -13.55 25.62
C SER A 212 5.89 -12.99 24.53
N GLY A 213 6.44 -12.44 23.43
CA GLY A 213 5.66 -11.86 22.34
C GLY A 213 5.01 -10.52 22.67
N GLU A 214 5.67 -9.70 23.49
CA GLU A 214 5.11 -8.45 24.03
C GLU A 214 4.93 -7.34 22.99
N PHE A 215 5.66 -7.41 21.87
CA PHE A 215 5.67 -6.37 20.84
C PHE A 215 5.15 -6.93 19.51
N LEU A 216 4.29 -6.18 18.87
CA LEU A 216 3.97 -6.40 17.45
C LEU A 216 4.88 -5.54 16.58
N VAL A 217 5.59 -6.19 15.67
CA VAL A 217 6.48 -5.52 14.69
C VAL A 217 5.94 -5.69 13.28
N SER A 218 5.97 -4.62 12.50
CA SER A 218 5.56 -4.60 11.09
C SER A 218 6.25 -3.45 10.37
N GLY A 219 6.48 -3.59 9.09
CA GLY A 219 6.92 -2.50 8.22
C GLY A 219 5.84 -1.43 7.94
N ARG A 220 4.62 -1.62 8.46
CA ARG A 220 3.44 -0.78 8.20
C ARG A 220 2.61 -0.56 9.45
N LEU A 221 3.23 -0.05 10.51
CA LEU A 221 2.53 0.27 11.77
C LEU A 221 1.97 1.71 11.80
N ASP A 222 2.35 2.53 10.83
CA ASP A 222 1.85 3.89 10.68
C ASP A 222 0.42 3.93 10.13
#